data_67ff09e560e274ee788454b437fcb11f
#
_entry.id   67ff09e560e274ee788454b437fcb11f
#
_cell.length_a   1.000
_cell.length_b   1.000
_cell.length_c   1.000
_cell.angle_alpha   90.00
_cell.angle_beta   90.00
_cell.angle_gamma   90.00
#
_symmetry.space_group_name_H-M   'P 1'
#
loop_
_entity.id
_entity.type
_entity.pdbx_description
1 polymer ?
#
loop_
_entity_poly.entity_id
_entity_poly.type
_entity_poly.pdbx_seq_one_letter_code
_entity_poly.pdbx_strand_id
1 'polypeptide(L)'
;MIDFTPEQKEDLDAIAWHFGEERVLLRAAEEFGEASVALLQYARARKGDGFEVVRRDALTGELADACVMLQQLLILFPSLKEMIEMKADYKIMRTLERYSIKEPTNGEG
;
A
#
# COMPACT_ATOMS: atom_id res chain seq x y z
N MET A 1 -0.65 -7.66 0.76
CA MET A 1 0.39 -6.71 0.35
C MET A 1 1.34 -7.37 -0.64
N ILE A 2 2.05 -6.58 -1.42
CA ILE A 2 3.00 -7.09 -2.39
C ILE A 2 4.15 -7.82 -1.68
N ASP A 3 4.46 -9.02 -2.15
CA ASP A 3 5.56 -9.81 -1.61
C ASP A 3 6.85 -9.52 -2.37
N PHE A 4 7.76 -8.84 -1.72
CA PHE A 4 9.09 -8.61 -2.29
C PHE A 4 9.95 -9.87 -2.13
N THR A 5 10.79 -10.15 -3.12
CA THR A 5 11.76 -11.24 -3.03
C THR A 5 12.83 -10.92 -1.98
N PRO A 6 13.56 -11.94 -1.47
CA PRO A 6 14.66 -11.67 -0.54
C PRO A 6 15.71 -10.70 -1.11
N GLU A 7 16.02 -10.80 -2.40
CA GLU A 7 16.95 -9.90 -3.07
C GLU A 7 16.43 -8.47 -3.10
N GLN A 8 15.14 -8.29 -3.45
CA GLN A 8 14.51 -6.98 -3.42
C GLN A 8 14.51 -6.39 -2.01
N LYS A 9 14.29 -7.21 -0.99
CA LYS A 9 14.32 -6.74 0.40
C LYS A 9 15.70 -6.26 0.80
N GLU A 10 16.76 -6.93 0.36
CA GLU A 10 18.13 -6.48 0.59
C GLU A 10 18.38 -5.13 -0.08
N ASP A 11 17.94 -4.97 -1.32
CA ASP A 11 18.07 -3.72 -2.05
C ASP A 11 17.31 -2.58 -1.36
N LEU A 12 16.09 -2.86 -0.93
CA LEU A 12 15.26 -1.88 -0.21
C LEU A 12 15.88 -1.51 1.14
N ASP A 13 16.49 -2.46 1.82
CA ASP A 13 17.23 -2.19 3.06
C ASP A 13 18.36 -1.19 2.80
N ALA A 14 19.16 -1.44 1.77
CA ALA A 14 20.25 -0.54 1.40
C ALA A 14 19.74 0.84 1.04
N ILE A 15 18.66 0.94 0.28
CA ILE A 15 18.05 2.21 -0.12
C ILE A 15 17.54 2.97 1.10
N ALA A 16 16.79 2.29 1.97
CA ALA A 16 16.19 2.91 3.14
C ALA A 16 17.24 3.52 4.07
N TRP A 17 18.30 2.77 4.36
CA TRP A 17 19.37 3.25 5.23
C TRP A 17 20.23 4.34 4.57
N HIS A 18 20.36 4.30 3.26
CA HIS A 18 21.05 5.36 2.53
C HIS A 18 20.35 6.72 2.70
N PHE A 19 19.04 6.75 2.57
CA PHE A 19 18.28 8.00 2.70
C PHE A 19 17.98 8.38 4.15
N GLY A 20 17.75 7.39 5.01
CA GLY A 20 17.52 7.62 6.44
C GLY A 20 16.07 7.91 6.78
N GLU A 21 15.80 7.89 8.09
CA GLU A 21 14.44 7.94 8.62
C GLU A 21 13.63 9.15 8.17
N GLU A 22 14.20 10.35 8.31
CA GLU A 22 13.45 11.56 8.00
C GLU A 22 13.09 11.68 6.53
N ARG A 23 14.06 11.41 5.65
CA ARG A 23 13.82 11.50 4.20
C ARG A 23 12.83 10.45 3.72
N VAL A 24 12.89 9.25 4.28
CA VAL A 24 11.95 8.18 3.92
C VAL A 24 10.54 8.55 4.39
N LEU A 25 10.38 9.10 5.61
CA LEU A 25 9.08 9.55 6.09
C LEU A 25 8.46 10.59 5.16
N LEU A 26 9.23 11.59 4.75
CA LEU A 26 8.76 12.65 3.87
C LEU A 26 8.42 12.13 2.46
N ARG A 27 9.29 11.27 1.92
CA ARG A 27 9.05 10.65 0.61
C ARG A 27 7.79 9.77 0.64
N ALA A 28 7.61 9.00 1.70
CA ALA A 28 6.43 8.17 1.85
C ALA A 28 5.15 9.02 1.84
N ALA A 29 5.15 10.14 2.54
CA ALA A 29 4.02 11.04 2.55
C ALA A 29 3.69 11.56 1.14
N GLU A 30 4.70 11.94 0.37
CA GLU A 30 4.52 12.38 -1.02
C GLU A 30 3.95 11.26 -1.89
N GLU A 31 4.55 10.08 -1.85
CA GLU A 31 4.14 8.96 -2.70
C GLU A 31 2.74 8.45 -2.35
N PHE A 32 2.38 8.41 -1.07
CA PHE A 32 1.02 8.05 -0.67
C PHE A 32 0.01 9.10 -1.14
N GLY A 33 0.38 10.36 -1.10
CA GLY A 33 -0.45 11.45 -1.63
C GLY A 33 -0.68 11.33 -3.13
N GLU A 34 0.37 11.04 -3.89
CA GLU A 34 0.28 10.84 -5.33
C GLU A 34 -0.58 9.61 -5.68
N ALA A 35 -0.45 8.52 -4.92
CA ALA A 35 -1.28 7.34 -5.09
C ALA A 35 -2.76 7.66 -4.83
N SER A 36 -3.03 8.47 -3.82
CA SER A 36 -4.39 8.92 -3.49
C SER A 36 -5.02 9.66 -4.67
N VAL A 37 -4.30 10.60 -5.26
CA VAL A 37 -4.77 11.36 -6.43
C VAL A 37 -5.01 10.42 -7.61
N ALA A 38 -4.07 9.50 -7.87
CA ALA A 38 -4.20 8.55 -8.98
C ALA A 38 -5.41 7.64 -8.83
N LEU A 39 -5.74 7.23 -7.60
CA LEU A 39 -6.93 6.44 -7.31
C LEU A 39 -8.21 7.21 -7.67
N LEU A 40 -8.29 8.47 -7.29
CA LEU A 40 -9.44 9.31 -7.60
C LEU A 40 -9.59 9.52 -9.10
N GLN A 41 -8.49 9.75 -9.80
CA GLN A 41 -8.48 9.93 -11.25
C GLN A 41 -8.94 8.67 -11.98
N TYR A 42 -8.47 7.51 -11.53
CA TYR A 42 -8.89 6.24 -12.11
C TYR A 42 -10.38 5.98 -11.87
N ALA A 43 -10.85 6.24 -10.66
CA ALA A 43 -12.27 6.06 -10.33
C ALA A 43 -13.17 6.92 -11.24
N ARG A 44 -12.76 8.14 -11.52
CA ARG A 44 -13.48 9.03 -12.45
C ARG A 44 -13.42 8.53 -13.89
N ALA A 45 -12.25 8.07 -14.32
CA ALA A 45 -12.05 7.58 -15.68
C ALA A 45 -12.92 6.36 -15.99
N ARG A 46 -13.15 5.51 -15.00
CA ARG A 46 -14.02 4.35 -15.14
C ARG A 46 -15.48 4.71 -15.42
N LYS A 47 -15.87 5.95 -15.12
CA LYS A 47 -17.23 6.45 -15.38
C LYS A 47 -17.39 7.05 -16.76
N GLY A 48 -16.40 6.93 -17.63
CA GLY A 48 -16.53 7.23 -19.04
C GLY A 48 -15.91 8.51 -19.53
N ASP A 49 -14.79 8.96 -18.96
CA ASP A 49 -14.06 10.12 -19.50
C ASP A 49 -13.15 9.75 -20.68
N GLY A 50 -13.06 8.46 -21.03
CA GLY A 50 -12.25 7.99 -22.14
C GLY A 50 -10.78 7.75 -21.84
N PHE A 51 -10.35 7.94 -20.59
CA PHE A 51 -8.94 7.82 -20.17
C PHE A 51 -8.67 6.64 -19.23
N GLU A 52 -9.57 5.66 -19.18
CA GLU A 52 -9.45 4.55 -18.22
C GLU A 52 -8.11 3.83 -18.30
N VAL A 53 -7.66 3.49 -19.51
CA VAL A 53 -6.40 2.74 -19.69
C VAL A 53 -5.20 3.56 -19.23
N VAL A 54 -5.16 4.84 -19.61
CA VAL A 54 -4.06 5.74 -19.22
C VAL A 54 -4.04 5.94 -17.72
N ARG A 55 -5.21 6.16 -17.10
CA ARG A 55 -5.30 6.37 -15.66
C ARG A 55 -4.96 5.12 -14.86
N ARG A 56 -5.32 3.94 -15.38
CA ARG A 56 -4.96 2.67 -14.74
C ARG A 56 -3.45 2.45 -14.77
N ASP A 57 -2.80 2.76 -15.87
CA ASP A 57 -1.35 2.66 -15.99
C ASP A 57 -0.65 3.60 -15.00
N ALA A 58 -1.10 4.84 -14.93
CA ALA A 58 -0.56 5.82 -13.98
C ALA A 58 -0.76 5.35 -12.53
N LEU A 59 -1.94 4.82 -12.20
CA LEU A 59 -2.24 4.29 -10.87
C LEU A 59 -1.28 3.14 -10.50
N THR A 60 -1.03 2.24 -11.45
CA THR A 60 -0.13 1.11 -11.23
C THR A 60 1.25 1.58 -10.80
N GLY A 61 1.80 2.60 -11.48
CA GLY A 61 3.08 3.18 -11.11
C GLY A 61 3.08 3.81 -9.72
N GLU A 62 2.04 4.59 -9.41
CA GLU A 62 1.94 5.24 -8.09
C GLU A 62 1.74 4.24 -6.96
N LEU A 63 1.00 3.16 -7.19
CA LEU A 63 0.85 2.11 -6.19
C LEU A 63 2.15 1.34 -5.99
N ALA A 64 2.92 1.12 -7.06
CA ALA A 64 4.23 0.51 -6.95
C ALA A 64 5.16 1.35 -6.07
N ASP A 65 5.18 2.66 -6.29
CA ASP A 65 5.96 3.59 -5.47
C ASP A 65 5.51 3.55 -4.01
N ALA A 66 4.21 3.52 -3.76
CA ALA A 66 3.67 3.44 -2.40
C ALA A 66 4.10 2.14 -1.70
N CYS A 67 4.07 1.00 -2.40
CA CYS A 67 4.51 -0.28 -1.85
C CYS A 67 6.01 -0.25 -1.50
N VAL A 68 6.83 0.30 -2.38
CA VAL A 68 8.27 0.45 -2.15
C VAL A 68 8.53 1.32 -0.92
N MET A 69 7.79 2.42 -0.78
CA MET A 69 7.95 3.31 0.38
C MET A 69 7.47 2.66 1.66
N LEU A 70 6.37 1.92 1.62
CA LEU A 70 5.88 1.21 2.80
C LEU A 70 6.92 0.20 3.30
N GLN A 71 7.53 -0.55 2.39
CA GLN A 71 8.57 -1.51 2.77
C GLN A 71 9.76 -0.81 3.42
N GLN A 72 10.19 0.34 2.90
CA GLN A 72 11.28 1.12 3.49
C GLN A 72 10.93 1.60 4.90
N LEU A 73 9.69 2.04 5.11
CA LEU A 73 9.22 2.44 6.44
C LEU A 73 9.30 1.29 7.44
N LEU A 74 8.88 0.09 7.03
CA LEU A 74 8.92 -1.09 7.88
C LEU A 74 10.34 -1.54 8.20
N ILE A 75 11.29 -1.29 7.29
CA ILE A 75 12.70 -1.56 7.54
C ILE A 75 13.27 -0.61 8.58
N LEU A 76 12.99 0.69 8.43
CA LEU A 76 13.53 1.72 9.33
C LEU A 76 12.83 1.76 10.69
N PHE A 77 11.55 1.38 10.71
CA PHE A 77 10.72 1.39 11.91
C PHE A 77 10.11 0.01 12.13
N PRO A 78 10.92 -0.99 12.52
CA PRO A 78 10.43 -2.37 12.58
C PRO A 78 9.28 -2.60 13.55
N SER A 79 9.15 -1.78 14.59
CA SER A 79 8.03 -1.88 15.51
C SER A 79 6.67 -1.56 14.86
N LEU A 80 6.68 -0.82 13.77
CA LEU A 80 5.44 -0.48 13.05
C LEU A 80 4.79 -1.71 12.44
N LYS A 81 5.58 -2.66 11.96
CA LYS A 81 5.05 -3.85 11.28
C LYS A 81 4.08 -4.60 12.18
N GLU A 82 4.52 -4.92 13.40
CA GLU A 82 3.71 -5.67 14.35
C GLU A 82 2.46 -4.88 14.75
N MET A 83 2.61 -3.59 15.02
CA MET A 83 1.48 -2.73 15.38
C MET A 83 0.48 -2.58 14.25
N ILE A 84 0.96 -2.46 13.01
CA ILE A 84 0.09 -2.38 11.84
C ILE A 84 -0.71 -3.67 11.67
N GLU A 85 -0.05 -4.82 11.82
CA GLU A 85 -0.72 -6.12 11.70
C GLU A 85 -1.84 -6.26 12.75
N MET A 86 -1.58 -5.90 13.99
CA MET A 86 -2.58 -5.95 15.05
C MET A 86 -3.76 -5.02 14.77
N LYS A 87 -3.48 -3.80 14.35
CA LYS A 87 -4.53 -2.83 14.03
C LYS A 87 -5.32 -3.25 12.79
N ALA A 88 -4.65 -3.84 11.80
CA ALA A 88 -5.32 -4.34 10.61
C ALA A 88 -6.32 -5.45 10.94
N ASP A 89 -5.93 -6.40 11.77
CA ASP A 89 -6.83 -7.46 12.23
C ASP A 89 -8.10 -6.89 12.87
N TYR A 90 -7.91 -5.94 13.79
CA TYR A 90 -9.05 -5.29 14.45
C TYR A 90 -9.95 -4.56 13.45
N LYS A 91 -9.36 -3.82 12.51
CA LYS A 91 -10.13 -3.06 11.52
C LYS A 91 -10.90 -3.97 10.55
N ILE A 92 -10.30 -5.10 10.19
CA ILE A 92 -10.97 -6.10 9.35
C ILE A 92 -12.17 -6.66 10.08
N MET A 93 -12.00 -7.10 11.31
CA MET A 93 -13.07 -7.65 12.13
C MET A 93 -14.19 -6.63 12.32
N ARG A 94 -13.83 -5.38 12.67
CA ARG A 94 -14.80 -4.31 12.86
C ARG A 94 -15.62 -4.04 11.60
N THR A 95 -14.97 -4.09 10.44
CA THR A 95 -15.65 -3.88 9.15
C THR A 95 -16.65 -4.99 8.87
N LEU A 96 -16.26 -6.24 9.08
CA LEU A 96 -17.15 -7.38 8.91
C LEU A 96 -18.39 -7.25 9.80
N GLU A 97 -18.20 -6.89 11.05
CA GLU A 97 -19.31 -6.70 12.01
C GLU A 97 -20.20 -5.52 11.62
N ARG A 98 -19.59 -4.37 11.29
CA ARG A 98 -20.34 -3.14 10.97
C ARG A 98 -21.30 -3.33 9.79
N TYR A 99 -20.87 -4.05 8.78
CA TYR A 99 -21.64 -4.25 7.56
C TYR A 99 -22.30 -5.63 7.50
N SER A 100 -22.24 -6.39 8.57
CA SER A 100 -22.83 -7.74 8.65
C SER A 100 -22.35 -8.65 7.51
N ILE A 101 -21.07 -8.54 7.18
CA ILE A 101 -20.47 -9.35 6.13
C ILE A 101 -20.04 -10.68 6.73
N LYS A 102 -20.46 -11.79 6.11
CA LYS A 102 -20.02 -13.12 6.53
C LYS A 102 -18.63 -13.41 5.96
N GLU A 103 -17.76 -13.91 6.81
CA GLU A 103 -16.45 -14.34 6.36
C GLU A 103 -16.59 -15.54 5.39
N PRO A 104 -15.75 -15.55 4.31
CA PRO A 104 -15.71 -16.73 3.46
C PRO A 104 -15.23 -17.93 4.28
N THR A 105 -15.96 -19.04 4.19
CA THR A 105 -15.53 -20.27 4.84
C THR A 105 -14.60 -21.04 3.92
N ASN A 106 -13.35 -21.16 4.32
CA ASN A 106 -12.35 -21.89 3.53
C ASN A 106 -12.75 -23.34 3.38
N GLY A 107 -12.75 -23.84 2.16
CA GLY A 107 -13.07 -25.22 1.85
C GLY A 107 -14.53 -25.54 1.74
N GLU A 108 -15.39 -24.58 1.95
CA GLU A 108 -16.83 -24.76 1.75
C GLU A 108 -17.30 -24.13 0.45
N GLY A 109 -16.40 -23.87 -0.34
CA GLY A 109 -16.62 -23.40 -1.72
C GLY A 109 -17.42 -22.18 -1.84
#